data_17f123c01fb423654318c6ca7f909608
#
_entry.id   17f123c01fb423654318c6ca7f909608
#
_cell.length_a   1.000
_cell.length_b   1.000
_cell.length_c   1.000
_cell.angle_alpha   90.00
_cell.angle_beta   90.00
_cell.angle_gamma   90.00
#
_symmetry.space_group_name_H-M   'P 1'
#
loop_
_entity.id
_entity.type
_entity.pdbx_description
1 polymer ?
#
loop_
_entity_poly.entity_id
_entity_poly.type
_entity_poly.pdbx_seq_one_letter_code
_entity_poly.pdbx_strand_id
1 'polypeptide(L)'
;IGLVSEGGQWRIENPIDALVVPTSFFDRSFARFNLYFFDQTGRVLLPDPVFIPRGEQTATNLVRGLLAGPGDTIREITRSALPSRTDLDLSVVVTESGVAEVPLSREVLQATPAELTRAVDQLAWTLRQVPGIDRVRITAGGAPVPLAGGRVDAPVTSGSQFDAGGS
;
A
#
# COMPACT_ATOMS: atom_id res chain seq x y z
N ILE A 1 -23.28 0.90 23.04
CA ILE A 1 -22.36 1.34 24.11
C ILE A 1 -23.22 1.38 25.36
N GLY A 2 -22.91 0.49 26.33
CA GLY A 2 -23.57 0.49 27.66
C GLY A 2 -22.99 1.64 28.48
N LEU A 3 -23.87 2.34 29.21
CA LEU A 3 -23.47 3.36 30.18
C LEU A 3 -23.88 2.89 31.57
N VAL A 4 -22.96 2.98 32.53
CA VAL A 4 -23.21 2.71 33.94
C VAL A 4 -23.00 3.97 34.77
N SER A 5 -23.78 4.13 35.83
CA SER A 5 -23.62 5.22 36.77
C SER A 5 -22.86 4.71 38.01
N GLU A 6 -21.66 5.23 38.23
CA GLU A 6 -20.82 4.92 39.36
C GLU A 6 -20.48 6.19 40.14
N GLY A 7 -20.85 6.28 41.41
CA GLY A 7 -20.58 7.45 42.25
C GLY A 7 -21.17 8.76 41.70
N GLY A 8 -22.30 8.72 40.98
CA GLY A 8 -22.94 9.88 40.39
C GLY A 8 -22.34 10.34 39.06
N GLN A 9 -21.38 9.61 38.52
CA GLN A 9 -20.80 9.86 37.21
C GLN A 9 -21.16 8.74 36.22
N TRP A 10 -21.45 9.13 34.97
CA TRP A 10 -21.72 8.18 33.89
C TRP A 10 -20.40 7.69 33.29
N ARG A 11 -20.23 6.37 33.22
CA ARG A 11 -19.07 5.72 32.60
C ARG A 11 -19.51 4.75 31.50
N ILE A 12 -18.66 4.54 30.51
CA ILE A 12 -18.86 3.49 29.50
C ILE A 12 -18.50 2.16 30.16
N GLU A 13 -19.46 1.23 30.20
CA GLU A 13 -19.34 -0.07 30.88
C GLU A 13 -18.23 -0.93 30.25
N ASN A 14 -18.17 -0.95 28.91
CA ASN A 14 -17.14 -1.63 28.15
C ASN A 14 -16.58 -0.66 27.10
N PRO A 15 -15.53 0.12 27.42
CA PRO A 15 -14.91 0.98 26.43
C PRO A 15 -14.35 0.13 25.28
N ILE A 16 -14.78 0.44 24.06
CA ILE A 16 -14.16 -0.15 22.86
C ILE A 16 -12.72 0.39 22.80
N ASP A 17 -11.76 -0.49 22.57
CA ASP A 17 -10.38 -0.11 22.31
C ASP A 17 -10.29 0.46 20.88
N ALA A 18 -10.96 1.58 20.67
CA ALA A 18 -11.05 2.28 19.37
C ALA A 18 -11.10 3.79 19.60
N LEU A 19 -10.42 4.50 18.76
CA LEU A 19 -10.47 5.96 18.72
C LEU A 19 -11.80 6.42 18.11
N VAL A 20 -12.65 7.05 18.92
CA VAL A 20 -13.90 7.67 18.43
C VAL A 20 -13.61 9.11 18.03
N VAL A 21 -13.69 9.41 16.75
CA VAL A 21 -13.50 10.76 16.21
C VAL A 21 -14.77 11.23 15.47
N PRO A 22 -15.07 12.54 15.43
CA PRO A 22 -16.17 13.05 14.62
C PRO A 22 -15.97 12.69 13.14
N THR A 23 -17.05 12.31 12.45
CA THR A 23 -17.04 11.98 11.01
C THR A 23 -16.40 13.11 10.18
N SER A 24 -16.73 14.37 10.49
CA SER A 24 -16.16 15.52 9.81
C SER A 24 -14.64 15.68 9.98
N PHE A 25 -14.09 15.21 11.09
CA PHE A 25 -12.64 15.16 11.30
C PHE A 25 -12.03 14.04 10.46
N PHE A 26 -12.66 12.87 10.48
CA PHE A 26 -12.22 11.71 9.72
C PHE A 26 -12.17 12.04 8.21
N ASP A 27 -13.26 12.56 7.65
CA ASP A 27 -13.38 12.89 6.22
C ASP A 27 -12.37 13.94 5.74
N ARG A 28 -11.99 14.87 6.63
CA ARG A 28 -10.98 15.89 6.32
C ARG A 28 -9.55 15.34 6.41
N SER A 29 -9.31 14.45 7.35
CA SER A 29 -7.96 13.98 7.70
C SER A 29 -7.55 12.73 6.93
N PHE A 30 -8.52 11.94 6.46
CA PHE A 30 -8.27 10.68 5.78
C PHE A 30 -8.86 10.70 4.36
N ALA A 31 -8.29 9.88 3.50
CA ALA A 31 -8.83 9.57 2.19
C ALA A 31 -8.90 8.06 2.02
N ARG A 32 -9.91 7.61 1.28
CA ARG A 32 -10.01 6.20 0.88
C ARG A 32 -9.08 5.95 -0.28
N PHE A 33 -8.25 4.91 -0.14
CA PHE A 33 -7.39 4.35 -1.17
C PHE A 33 -7.64 2.85 -1.28
N ASN A 34 -7.13 2.24 -2.34
CA ASN A 34 -7.11 0.79 -2.48
C ASN A 34 -5.65 0.31 -2.49
N LEU A 35 -5.35 -0.66 -1.64
CA LEU A 35 -4.17 -1.49 -1.82
C LEU A 35 -4.53 -2.58 -2.84
N TYR A 36 -3.62 -2.90 -3.74
CA TYR A 36 -3.90 -3.94 -4.74
C TYR A 36 -3.05 -5.16 -4.49
N PHE A 37 -3.70 -6.32 -4.38
CA PHE A 37 -3.05 -7.61 -4.18
C PHE A 37 -3.43 -8.57 -5.30
N PHE A 38 -2.51 -9.42 -5.70
CA PHE A 38 -2.81 -10.46 -6.68
C PHE A 38 -3.77 -11.50 -6.10
N ASP A 39 -4.66 -12.03 -6.94
CA ASP A 39 -5.39 -13.25 -6.65
C ASP A 39 -4.41 -14.44 -6.49
N GLN A 40 -4.89 -15.59 -6.01
CA GLN A 40 -4.04 -16.77 -5.81
C GLN A 40 -3.39 -17.27 -7.11
N THR A 41 -3.99 -16.99 -8.27
CA THR A 41 -3.42 -17.37 -9.59
C THR A 41 -2.35 -16.38 -10.08
N GLY A 42 -2.27 -15.18 -9.50
CA GLY A 42 -1.37 -14.08 -9.91
C GLY A 42 -1.76 -13.45 -11.24
N ARG A 43 -3.04 -13.52 -11.60
CA ARG A 43 -3.58 -13.03 -12.88
C ARG A 43 -4.41 -11.78 -12.74
N VAL A 44 -4.93 -11.51 -11.56
CA VAL A 44 -5.83 -10.39 -11.31
C VAL A 44 -5.38 -9.63 -10.07
N LEU A 45 -5.41 -8.30 -10.13
CA LEU A 45 -5.21 -7.40 -8.99
C LEU A 45 -6.56 -7.06 -8.38
N LEU A 46 -6.74 -7.45 -7.13
CA LEU A 46 -7.95 -7.20 -6.34
C LEU A 46 -7.72 -6.03 -5.38
N PRO A 47 -8.67 -5.08 -5.29
CA PRO A 47 -8.56 -3.94 -4.40
C PRO A 47 -8.90 -4.31 -2.95
N ASP A 48 -8.09 -3.82 -2.02
CA ASP A 48 -8.33 -3.82 -0.58
C ASP A 48 -8.50 -2.37 -0.11
N PRO A 49 -9.71 -1.91 0.23
CA PRO A 49 -9.94 -0.52 0.59
C PRO A 49 -9.35 -0.20 1.97
N VAL A 50 -8.57 0.88 2.02
CA VAL A 50 -7.95 1.39 3.25
C VAL A 50 -8.19 2.90 3.39
N PHE A 51 -8.16 3.38 4.62
CA PHE A 51 -8.18 4.81 4.91
C PHE A 51 -6.78 5.28 5.32
N ILE A 52 -6.21 6.17 4.53
CA ILE A 52 -4.86 6.70 4.71
C ILE A 52 -4.94 8.19 5.07
N PRO A 53 -4.16 8.68 6.06
CA PRO A 53 -4.05 10.11 6.32
C PRO A 53 -3.60 10.86 5.07
N ARG A 54 -4.27 11.99 4.80
CA ARG A 54 -3.90 12.89 3.70
C ARG A 54 -2.58 13.59 4.01
N GLY A 55 -1.74 13.79 3.02
CA GLY A 55 -0.49 14.53 3.17
C GLY A 55 0.69 13.90 2.44
N GLU A 56 1.86 14.44 2.68
CA GLU A 56 3.11 14.03 2.01
C GLU A 56 3.49 12.56 2.24
N GLN A 57 3.03 11.97 3.34
CA GLN A 57 3.30 10.56 3.68
C GLN A 57 2.32 9.57 3.04
N THR A 58 1.39 10.02 2.20
CA THR A 58 0.38 9.13 1.60
C THR A 58 1.01 7.96 0.83
N ALA A 59 1.99 8.22 -0.03
CA ALA A 59 2.70 7.17 -0.78
C ALA A 59 3.42 6.19 0.16
N THR A 60 4.10 6.70 1.18
CA THR A 60 4.78 5.88 2.20
C THR A 60 3.80 4.97 2.94
N ASN A 61 2.65 5.50 3.35
CA ASN A 61 1.63 4.74 4.07
C ASN A 61 0.99 3.67 3.20
N LEU A 62 0.78 3.94 1.90
CA LEU A 62 0.30 2.94 0.95
C LEU A 62 1.30 1.78 0.78
N VAL A 63 2.59 2.09 0.64
CA VAL A 63 3.63 1.05 0.53
C VAL A 63 3.73 0.24 1.83
N ARG A 64 3.67 0.88 3.00
CA ARG A 64 3.62 0.17 4.28
C ARG A 64 2.41 -0.75 4.39
N GLY A 65 1.24 -0.30 3.92
CA GLY A 65 0.05 -1.14 3.85
C GLY A 65 0.25 -2.37 2.96
N LEU A 66 0.87 -2.22 1.79
CA LEU A 66 1.20 -3.36 0.92
C LEU A 66 2.18 -4.34 1.57
N LEU A 67 3.18 -3.84 2.29
CA LEU A 67 4.16 -4.67 3.01
C LEU A 67 3.53 -5.40 4.21
N ALA A 68 2.56 -4.80 4.88
CA ALA A 68 1.79 -5.44 5.95
C ALA A 68 0.91 -6.59 5.43
N GLY A 69 0.64 -6.61 4.13
CA GLY A 69 -0.18 -7.64 3.48
C GLY A 69 -1.67 -7.31 3.43
N PRO A 70 -2.47 -8.21 2.81
CA PRO A 70 -3.90 -8.00 2.64
C PRO A 70 -4.66 -8.09 3.96
N GLY A 71 -5.74 -7.30 4.07
CA GLY A 71 -6.67 -7.35 5.18
C GLY A 71 -7.36 -8.71 5.32
N ASP A 72 -7.91 -8.99 6.51
CA ASP A 72 -8.49 -10.30 6.85
C ASP A 72 -9.57 -10.74 5.87
N THR A 73 -10.34 -9.80 5.33
CA THR A 73 -11.45 -10.07 4.41
C THR A 73 -11.01 -10.74 3.10
N ILE A 74 -9.82 -10.39 2.59
CA ILE A 74 -9.35 -10.88 1.28
C ILE A 74 -8.08 -11.73 1.38
N ARG A 75 -7.52 -11.93 2.58
CA ARG A 75 -6.25 -12.63 2.80
C ARG A 75 -6.24 -14.05 2.23
N GLU A 76 -7.36 -14.77 2.34
CA GLU A 76 -7.44 -16.15 1.87
C GLU A 76 -7.46 -16.28 0.33
N ILE A 77 -7.91 -15.24 -0.36
CA ILE A 77 -8.05 -15.22 -1.83
C ILE A 77 -6.97 -14.42 -2.54
N THR A 78 -6.09 -13.75 -1.79
CA THR A 78 -5.05 -12.88 -2.36
C THR A 78 -3.65 -13.24 -1.84
N ARG A 79 -2.65 -12.70 -2.55
CA ARG A 79 -1.24 -12.75 -2.17
C ARG A 79 -0.51 -11.47 -2.54
N SER A 80 0.51 -11.10 -1.78
CA SER A 80 1.44 -10.04 -2.16
C SER A 80 2.48 -10.58 -3.16
N ALA A 81 2.85 -9.75 -4.13
CA ALA A 81 4.00 -10.00 -4.99
C ALA A 81 5.31 -9.47 -4.38
N LEU A 82 5.22 -8.66 -3.33
CA LEU A 82 6.39 -8.22 -2.59
C LEU A 82 6.99 -9.41 -1.83
N PRO A 83 8.31 -9.60 -1.88
CA PRO A 83 8.96 -10.70 -1.17
C PRO A 83 8.68 -10.62 0.33
N SER A 84 8.49 -11.78 0.96
CA SER A 84 8.32 -11.87 2.41
C SER A 84 9.54 -11.31 3.13
N ARG A 85 9.34 -10.66 4.28
CA ARG A 85 10.37 -9.99 5.08
C ARG A 85 11.01 -8.77 4.42
N THR A 86 10.42 -8.25 3.34
CA THR A 86 10.82 -6.96 2.79
C THR A 86 10.20 -5.86 3.62
N ASP A 87 11.01 -4.91 4.04
CA ASP A 87 10.61 -3.72 4.79
C ASP A 87 10.89 -2.46 3.99
N LEU A 88 10.32 -1.34 4.42
CA LEU A 88 10.59 -0.03 3.87
C LEU A 88 11.69 0.64 4.72
N ASP A 89 12.89 0.81 4.16
CA ASP A 89 14.04 1.38 4.87
C ASP A 89 13.86 2.86 5.19
N LEU A 90 13.26 3.61 4.26
CA LEU A 90 13.02 5.05 4.37
C LEU A 90 11.62 5.40 3.81
N SER A 91 11.21 6.65 3.97
CA SER A 91 9.99 7.16 3.32
C SER A 91 10.11 7.13 1.80
N VAL A 92 8.98 6.89 1.12
CA VAL A 92 8.88 7.02 -0.33
C VAL A 92 9.08 8.49 -0.71
N VAL A 93 9.98 8.74 -1.64
CA VAL A 93 10.26 10.07 -2.17
C VAL A 93 9.70 10.17 -3.58
N VAL A 94 8.91 11.21 -3.85
CA VAL A 94 8.44 11.52 -5.21
C VAL A 94 9.33 12.62 -5.77
N THR A 95 10.01 12.32 -6.87
CA THR A 95 10.88 13.28 -7.57
C THR A 95 10.05 14.30 -8.35
N GLU A 96 10.64 15.43 -8.73
CA GLU A 96 10.00 16.44 -9.59
C GLU A 96 9.54 15.88 -10.96
N SER A 97 10.18 14.81 -11.42
CA SER A 97 9.83 14.10 -12.65
C SER A 97 8.74 13.04 -12.47
N GLY A 98 8.05 13.02 -11.33
CA GLY A 98 6.96 12.09 -11.06
C GLY A 98 7.37 10.64 -10.79
N VAL A 99 8.64 10.39 -10.43
CA VAL A 99 9.11 9.06 -10.06
C VAL A 99 8.99 8.87 -8.56
N ALA A 100 8.19 7.89 -8.12
CA ALA A 100 8.16 7.43 -6.74
C ALA A 100 9.31 6.45 -6.49
N GLU A 101 10.29 6.85 -5.71
CA GLU A 101 11.38 5.99 -5.26
C GLU A 101 10.97 5.26 -3.99
N VAL A 102 10.90 3.94 -4.08
CA VAL A 102 10.47 3.05 -3.01
C VAL A 102 11.71 2.33 -2.45
N PRO A 103 12.27 2.82 -1.33
CA PRO A 103 13.47 2.26 -0.74
C PRO A 103 13.13 1.03 0.09
N LEU A 104 13.26 -0.15 -0.51
CA LEU A 104 13.03 -1.43 0.13
C LEU A 104 14.33 -2.00 0.73
N SER A 105 14.16 -2.80 1.74
CA SER A 105 15.26 -3.53 2.38
C SER A 105 15.91 -4.54 1.41
N ARG A 106 17.12 -4.98 1.72
CA ARG A 106 17.95 -5.81 0.81
C ARG A 106 17.34 -7.18 0.49
N GLU A 107 16.37 -7.61 1.25
CA GLU A 107 15.62 -8.85 1.03
C GLU A 107 14.94 -8.87 -0.35
N VAL A 108 14.58 -7.70 -0.89
CA VAL A 108 14.02 -7.57 -2.24
C VAL A 108 14.97 -8.09 -3.32
N LEU A 109 16.29 -8.06 -3.08
CA LEU A 109 17.29 -8.55 -4.03
C LEU A 109 17.33 -10.08 -4.16
N GLN A 110 16.65 -10.81 -3.27
CA GLN A 110 16.52 -12.27 -3.35
C GLN A 110 15.41 -12.70 -4.32
N ALA A 111 14.56 -11.76 -4.75
CA ALA A 111 13.49 -12.02 -5.68
C ALA A 111 14.03 -12.24 -7.10
N THR A 112 13.38 -13.14 -7.83
CA THR A 112 13.65 -13.34 -9.25
C THR A 112 13.21 -12.11 -10.08
N PRO A 113 13.74 -11.91 -11.30
CA PRO A 113 13.30 -10.81 -12.16
C PRO A 113 11.79 -10.82 -12.45
N ALA A 114 11.16 -12.00 -12.49
CA ALA A 114 9.73 -12.13 -12.69
C ALA A 114 8.92 -11.70 -11.46
N GLU A 115 9.41 -12.03 -10.26
CA GLU A 115 8.80 -11.58 -9.00
C GLU A 115 8.96 -10.07 -8.81
N LEU A 116 10.14 -9.52 -9.12
CA LEU A 116 10.38 -8.08 -9.09
C LEU A 116 9.44 -7.33 -10.06
N THR A 117 9.21 -7.86 -11.25
CA THR A 117 8.26 -7.25 -12.20
C THR A 117 6.86 -7.21 -11.60
N ARG A 118 6.37 -8.30 -11.01
CA ARG A 118 5.05 -8.32 -10.36
C ARG A 118 4.98 -7.39 -9.14
N ALA A 119 6.05 -7.33 -8.35
CA ALA A 119 6.14 -6.41 -7.20
C ALA A 119 6.02 -4.96 -7.65
N VAL A 120 6.71 -4.59 -8.74
CA VAL A 120 6.61 -3.26 -9.34
C VAL A 120 5.23 -2.99 -9.92
N ASP A 121 4.60 -3.97 -10.58
CA ASP A 121 3.24 -3.84 -11.11
C ASP A 121 2.24 -3.58 -9.97
N GLN A 122 2.36 -4.29 -8.87
CA GLN A 122 1.54 -4.11 -7.66
C GLN A 122 1.73 -2.72 -7.04
N LEU A 123 2.99 -2.27 -6.89
CA LEU A 123 3.33 -0.95 -6.39
C LEU A 123 2.81 0.15 -7.31
N ALA A 124 3.06 0.04 -8.62
CA ALA A 124 2.63 1.01 -9.63
C ALA A 124 1.11 1.16 -9.63
N TRP A 125 0.38 0.04 -9.62
CA TRP A 125 -1.07 0.05 -9.61
C TRP A 125 -1.67 0.65 -8.33
N THR A 126 -1.01 0.46 -7.20
CA THR A 126 -1.41 1.08 -5.93
C THR A 126 -1.08 2.57 -5.90
N LEU A 127 0.12 2.96 -6.31
CA LEU A 127 0.62 4.33 -6.22
C LEU A 127 0.04 5.28 -7.27
N ARG A 128 -0.54 4.77 -8.38
CA ARG A 128 -1.22 5.59 -9.39
C ARG A 128 -2.35 6.47 -8.84
N GLN A 129 -2.85 6.13 -7.67
CA GLN A 129 -3.91 6.88 -6.99
C GLN A 129 -3.39 8.17 -6.31
N VAL A 130 -2.07 8.31 -6.20
CA VAL A 130 -1.42 9.48 -5.60
C VAL A 130 -1.08 10.47 -6.70
N PRO A 131 -1.64 11.70 -6.66
CA PRO A 131 -1.33 12.72 -7.66
C PRO A 131 0.17 13.01 -7.76
N GLY A 132 0.66 13.21 -8.97
CA GLY A 132 2.06 13.52 -9.23
C GLY A 132 2.99 12.31 -9.29
N ILE A 133 2.47 11.09 -9.20
CA ILE A 133 3.24 9.86 -9.43
C ILE A 133 2.90 9.31 -10.81
N ASP A 134 3.91 9.29 -11.69
CA ASP A 134 3.79 8.76 -13.05
C ASP A 134 4.55 7.44 -13.23
N ARG A 135 5.58 7.23 -12.41
CA ARG A 135 6.48 6.06 -12.47
C ARG A 135 6.85 5.60 -11.07
N VAL A 136 7.22 4.33 -10.96
CA VAL A 136 7.70 3.72 -9.71
C VAL A 136 9.07 3.10 -9.94
N ARG A 137 9.97 3.31 -9.00
CA ARG A 137 11.31 2.76 -8.95
C ARG A 137 11.54 2.10 -7.60
N ILE A 138 11.97 0.84 -7.59
CA ILE A 138 12.44 0.18 -6.37
C ILE A 138 13.92 0.49 -6.20
N THR A 139 14.33 0.86 -5.00
CA THR A 139 15.74 0.97 -4.62
C THR A 139 16.03 0.03 -3.45
N ALA A 140 17.26 -0.48 -3.38
CA ALA A 140 17.75 -1.28 -2.26
C ALA A 140 19.19 -0.85 -1.90
N GLY A 141 19.40 -0.46 -0.64
CA GLY A 141 20.68 0.09 -0.22
C GLY A 141 21.08 1.37 -0.98
N GLY A 142 20.10 2.15 -1.42
CA GLY A 142 20.31 3.40 -2.16
C GLY A 142 20.55 3.24 -3.67
N ALA A 143 20.57 2.02 -4.20
CA ALA A 143 20.75 1.76 -5.63
C ALA A 143 19.44 1.27 -6.27
N PRO A 144 19.14 1.68 -7.52
CA PRO A 144 17.98 1.17 -8.25
C PRO A 144 18.10 -0.34 -8.48
N VAL A 145 16.97 -1.06 -8.28
CA VAL A 145 16.88 -2.50 -8.54
C VAL A 145 16.51 -2.72 -10.01
N PRO A 146 17.35 -3.45 -10.78
CA PRO A 146 17.04 -3.71 -12.18
C PRO A 146 15.82 -4.62 -12.34
N LEU A 147 14.91 -4.20 -13.20
CA LEU A 147 13.73 -4.96 -13.62
C LEU A 147 14.03 -5.78 -14.88
N ALA A 148 13.09 -6.64 -15.27
CA ALA A 148 13.19 -7.38 -16.51
C ALA A 148 13.41 -6.43 -17.70
N GLY A 149 14.37 -6.79 -18.59
CA GLY A 149 14.78 -5.98 -19.73
C GLY A 149 15.71 -4.81 -19.40
N GLY A 150 16.32 -4.78 -18.20
CA GLY A 150 17.30 -3.76 -17.78
C GLY A 150 16.72 -2.40 -17.45
N ARG A 151 15.39 -2.30 -17.34
CA ARG A 151 14.71 -1.08 -16.85
C ARG A 151 14.95 -0.92 -15.34
N VAL A 152 14.91 0.33 -14.87
CA VAL A 152 15.04 0.66 -13.45
C VAL A 152 13.79 1.29 -12.85
N ASP A 153 12.78 1.57 -13.69
CA ASP A 153 11.49 2.10 -13.29
C ASP A 153 10.36 1.55 -14.18
N ALA A 154 9.12 1.65 -13.69
CA ALA A 154 7.93 1.25 -14.43
C ALA A 154 6.86 2.36 -14.37
N PRO A 155 6.09 2.58 -15.44
CA PRO A 155 4.98 3.53 -15.40
C PRO A 155 3.88 3.05 -14.46
N VAL A 156 3.10 3.97 -13.89
CA VAL A 156 1.98 3.61 -12.99
C VAL A 156 0.84 2.87 -13.69
N THR A 157 0.86 2.80 -15.02
CA THR A 157 -0.01 1.94 -15.83
C THR A 157 0.48 0.49 -15.90
N SER A 158 1.69 0.22 -15.42
CA SER A 158 2.20 -1.15 -15.27
C SER A 158 1.25 -1.94 -14.38
N GLY A 159 0.94 -3.16 -14.79
CA GLY A 159 -0.03 -3.98 -14.07
C GLY A 159 -1.49 -3.80 -14.55
N SER A 160 -1.77 -2.89 -15.50
CA SER A 160 -3.14 -2.71 -16.02
C SER A 160 -3.76 -3.98 -16.61
N GLN A 161 -2.94 -4.89 -17.15
CA GLN A 161 -3.37 -6.19 -17.66
C GLN A 161 -3.93 -7.12 -16.56
N PHE A 162 -3.72 -6.79 -15.29
CA PHE A 162 -4.21 -7.56 -14.14
C PHE A 162 -5.48 -6.92 -13.50
N ASP A 163 -5.99 -5.81 -14.07
CA ASP A 163 -7.19 -5.16 -13.54
C ASP A 163 -8.44 -5.99 -13.84
N ALA A 164 -9.18 -6.38 -12.78
CA ALA A 164 -10.43 -7.10 -12.91
C ALA A 164 -11.59 -6.25 -13.50
N GLY A 165 -11.44 -4.93 -13.53
CA GLY A 165 -12.44 -3.98 -14.03
C GLY A 165 -12.26 -3.58 -15.50
N GLY A 166 -11.25 -4.09 -16.20
CA GLY A 166 -10.95 -3.78 -17.60
C GLY A 166 -11.70 -4.69 -18.58
N SER A 167 -12.98 -4.40 -18.79
CA SER A 167 -13.77 -4.93 -19.92
C SER A 167 -14.66 -3.82 -20.44
#